data_88598a0ca5d7a397fe401ddd69e3cd6f
#
_entry.id   88598a0ca5d7a397fe401ddd69e3cd6f
#
_cell.length_a   1.000
_cell.length_b   1.000
_cell.length_c   1.000
_cell.angle_alpha   90.00
_cell.angle_beta   90.00
_cell.angle_gamma   90.00
#
_symmetry.space_group_name_H-M   'P 1'
#
loop_
_entity.id
_entity.type
_entity.pdbx_description
1 polymer ?
#
loop_
_entity_poly.entity_id
_entity_poly.type
_entity_poly.pdbx_seq_one_letter_code
_entity_poly.pdbx_strand_id
1 'polypeptide(L)'
;MDGYRHEITSADGTRIGLLTAGSGPELLLVHGGMNRLERWAPVWGALTSGRRVTAMDRRGRGSSGDTQPYELGREFDDVAAVAASLAAEAGGPVDVFAHSIGATITVGAAARGAALRRIALYEPPGPPTVAGPWRERALAQIAAGQPGPAMFTFLTEVVGLTPRQIQGFADQPGASRELGG
;
A
#
# COMPACT_ATOMS: atom_id res chain seq x y z
N MET A 1 -7.57 -15.13 0.89
CA MET A 1 -6.57 -15.18 -0.20
C MET A 1 -5.63 -16.33 0.09
N ASP A 2 -5.65 -17.34 -0.77
CA ASP A 2 -4.74 -18.48 -0.67
C ASP A 2 -3.42 -18.15 -1.36
N GLY A 3 -2.30 -18.72 -0.88
CA GLY A 3 -0.99 -18.47 -1.45
C GLY A 3 0.13 -18.75 -0.47
N TYR A 4 1.36 -18.53 -0.91
CA TYR A 4 2.57 -18.68 -0.12
C TYR A 4 2.96 -17.33 0.50
N ARG A 5 2.99 -17.27 1.83
CA ARG A 5 3.47 -16.09 2.57
C ARG A 5 4.97 -16.18 2.77
N HIS A 6 5.63 -15.09 2.48
CA HIS A 6 7.08 -14.95 2.65
C HIS A 6 7.43 -13.49 2.91
N GLU A 7 8.70 -13.21 3.09
CA GLU A 7 9.18 -11.84 3.31
C GLU A 7 10.49 -11.61 2.56
N ILE A 8 10.75 -10.34 2.25
CA ILE A 8 12.05 -9.87 1.78
C ILE A 8 12.56 -8.78 2.73
N THR A 9 13.84 -8.49 2.65
CA THR A 9 14.46 -7.41 3.43
C THR A 9 14.69 -6.19 2.54
N SER A 10 14.17 -5.04 2.96
CA SER A 10 14.40 -3.75 2.32
C SER A 10 15.81 -3.22 2.58
N ALA A 11 16.19 -2.15 1.90
CA ALA A 11 17.53 -1.57 1.97
C ALA A 11 17.96 -1.12 3.38
N ASP A 12 17.00 -0.74 4.22
CA ASP A 12 17.23 -0.33 5.61
C ASP A 12 17.08 -1.47 6.64
N GLY A 13 16.96 -2.72 6.19
CA GLY A 13 16.77 -3.89 7.04
C GLY A 13 15.30 -4.17 7.42
N THR A 14 14.34 -3.34 7.01
CA THR A 14 12.92 -3.57 7.27
C THR A 14 12.43 -4.81 6.51
N ARG A 15 11.75 -5.73 7.21
CA ARG A 15 11.12 -6.90 6.59
C ARG A 15 9.81 -6.49 5.93
N ILE A 16 9.62 -6.87 4.69
CA ILE A 16 8.42 -6.60 3.89
C ILE A 16 7.70 -7.90 3.63
N GLY A 17 6.49 -8.02 4.18
CA GLY A 17 5.64 -9.20 4.07
C GLY A 17 4.95 -9.28 2.71
N LEU A 18 4.94 -10.48 2.16
CA LEU A 18 4.44 -10.79 0.82
C LEU A 18 3.49 -11.99 0.85
N LEU A 19 2.52 -11.99 -0.05
CA LEU A 19 1.70 -13.15 -0.39
C LEU A 19 1.74 -13.37 -1.89
N THR A 20 2.19 -14.54 -2.32
CA THR A 20 2.31 -14.91 -3.73
C THR A 20 1.43 -16.10 -4.07
N ALA A 21 0.71 -16.04 -5.21
CA ALA A 21 -0.07 -17.15 -5.75
C ALA A 21 -0.17 -17.09 -7.28
N GLY A 22 -0.66 -18.18 -7.87
CA GLY A 22 -0.81 -18.32 -9.30
C GLY A 22 0.50 -18.65 -10.04
N SER A 23 0.44 -18.62 -11.36
CA SER A 23 1.58 -18.88 -12.24
C SER A 23 1.46 -18.05 -13.52
N GLY A 24 2.59 -17.81 -14.21
CA GLY A 24 2.64 -17.00 -15.42
C GLY A 24 3.42 -15.70 -15.23
N PRO A 25 3.15 -14.64 -16.01
CA PRO A 25 3.86 -13.37 -15.90
C PRO A 25 3.67 -12.74 -14.53
N GLU A 26 4.77 -12.22 -13.95
CA GLU A 26 4.79 -11.63 -12.61
C GLU A 26 4.00 -10.32 -12.55
N LEU A 27 3.20 -10.16 -11.49
CA LEU A 27 2.44 -8.96 -11.19
C LEU A 27 2.58 -8.61 -9.71
N LEU A 28 3.23 -7.49 -9.40
CA LEU A 28 3.29 -6.90 -8.07
C LEU A 28 2.04 -6.06 -7.79
N LEU A 29 1.44 -6.22 -6.61
CA LEU A 29 0.32 -5.40 -6.13
C LEU A 29 0.74 -4.54 -4.95
N VAL A 30 0.56 -3.21 -5.05
CA VAL A 30 0.89 -2.23 -4.00
C VAL A 30 -0.37 -1.51 -3.53
N HIS A 31 -0.77 -1.75 -2.28
CA HIS A 31 -2.01 -1.21 -1.73
C HIS A 31 -1.90 0.26 -1.32
N GLY A 32 -3.05 0.91 -1.12
CA GLY A 32 -3.18 2.30 -0.69
C GLY A 32 -3.01 2.53 0.81
N GLY A 33 -3.37 3.71 1.27
CA GLY A 33 -3.46 4.05 2.69
C GLY A 33 -4.53 3.23 3.40
N MET A 34 -4.41 3.08 4.74
CA MET A 34 -5.37 2.37 5.61
C MET A 34 -5.70 0.94 5.17
N ASN A 35 -4.82 0.31 4.42
CA ASN A 35 -4.99 -1.03 3.87
C ASN A 35 -3.75 -1.89 4.12
N ARG A 36 -3.92 -3.16 3.82
CA ARG A 36 -2.89 -4.20 3.77
C ARG A 36 -3.16 -5.10 2.58
N LEU A 37 -2.34 -6.12 2.37
CA LEU A 37 -2.43 -6.98 1.18
C LEU A 37 -3.81 -7.65 0.99
N GLU A 38 -4.59 -7.85 2.05
CA GLU A 38 -5.95 -8.39 1.98
C GLU A 38 -6.93 -7.50 1.19
N ARG A 39 -6.57 -6.24 0.94
CA ARG A 39 -7.34 -5.33 0.06
C ARG A 39 -7.62 -5.96 -1.32
N TRP A 40 -6.76 -6.83 -1.76
CA TRP A 40 -6.85 -7.47 -3.06
C TRP A 40 -7.75 -8.71 -3.11
N ALA A 41 -8.30 -9.14 -1.97
CA ALA A 41 -9.15 -10.34 -1.88
C ALA A 41 -10.28 -10.38 -2.92
N PRO A 42 -11.02 -9.29 -3.22
CA PRO A 42 -12.10 -9.33 -4.20
C PRO A 42 -11.67 -9.66 -5.63
N VAL A 43 -10.43 -9.37 -5.99
CA VAL A 43 -9.88 -9.58 -7.35
C VAL A 43 -8.81 -10.67 -7.41
N TRP A 44 -8.43 -11.23 -6.26
CA TRP A 44 -7.30 -12.16 -6.13
C TRP A 44 -7.42 -13.36 -7.06
N GLY A 45 -8.55 -14.07 -7.01
CA GLY A 45 -8.77 -15.25 -7.84
C GLY A 45 -8.73 -14.97 -9.34
N ALA A 46 -9.30 -13.83 -9.76
CA ALA A 46 -9.26 -13.42 -11.16
C ALA A 46 -7.84 -13.10 -11.64
N LEU A 47 -7.02 -12.46 -10.80
CA LEU A 47 -5.64 -12.12 -11.16
C LEU A 47 -4.75 -13.36 -11.16
N THR A 48 -4.87 -14.23 -10.15
CA THR A 48 -4.02 -15.42 -10.00
C THR A 48 -4.35 -16.55 -11.00
N SER A 49 -5.49 -16.49 -11.70
CA SER A 49 -5.86 -17.46 -12.74
C SER A 49 -4.97 -17.40 -14.00
N GLY A 50 -4.28 -16.27 -14.24
CA GLY A 50 -3.44 -16.10 -15.44
C GLY A 50 -2.11 -15.42 -15.18
N ARG A 51 -1.78 -15.12 -13.92
CA ARG A 51 -0.54 -14.47 -13.51
C ARG A 51 0.02 -15.06 -12.22
N ARG A 52 1.32 -15.00 -12.07
CA ARG A 52 1.93 -15.10 -10.75
C ARG A 52 1.82 -13.73 -10.09
N VAL A 53 1.02 -13.65 -9.03
CA VAL A 53 0.66 -12.39 -8.37
C VAL A 53 1.30 -12.35 -6.99
N THR A 54 2.05 -11.29 -6.73
CA THR A 54 2.63 -11.00 -5.42
C THR A 54 2.02 -9.72 -4.86
N ALA A 55 1.27 -9.82 -3.77
CA ALA A 55 0.79 -8.68 -3.01
C ALA A 55 1.75 -8.39 -1.85
N MET A 56 2.16 -7.13 -1.70
CA MET A 56 3.00 -6.70 -0.58
C MET A 56 2.18 -5.99 0.49
N ASP A 57 2.54 -6.20 1.76
CA ASP A 57 2.21 -5.26 2.82
C ASP A 57 3.23 -4.12 2.80
N ARG A 58 2.78 -2.89 2.80
CA ARG A 58 3.68 -1.73 2.95
C ARG A 58 4.24 -1.70 4.38
N ARG A 59 5.42 -1.07 4.59
CA ARG A 59 6.02 -0.93 5.94
C ARG A 59 5.01 -0.39 6.95
N GLY A 60 5.05 -0.89 8.18
CA GLY A 60 4.10 -0.56 9.24
C GLY A 60 2.69 -1.09 9.00
N ARG A 61 2.47 -2.03 8.07
CA ARG A 61 1.17 -2.61 7.74
C ARG A 61 1.25 -4.14 7.69
N GLY A 62 0.16 -4.79 8.07
CA GLY A 62 0.00 -6.23 7.95
C GLY A 62 1.14 -7.02 8.60
N SER A 63 1.83 -7.82 7.80
CA SER A 63 2.97 -8.63 8.22
C SER A 63 4.34 -7.95 8.05
N SER A 64 4.37 -6.73 7.51
CA SER A 64 5.61 -5.97 7.35
C SER A 64 6.07 -5.34 8.66
N GLY A 65 7.40 -5.27 8.83
CA GLY A 65 8.01 -4.47 9.89
C GLY A 65 7.88 -2.98 9.66
N ASP A 66 8.32 -2.20 10.65
CA ASP A 66 8.44 -0.75 10.58
C ASP A 66 9.77 -0.29 11.16
N THR A 67 10.30 0.81 10.66
CA THR A 67 11.56 1.39 11.13
C THR A 67 11.44 2.91 11.18
N GLN A 68 11.71 3.48 12.34
CA GLN A 68 11.68 4.92 12.54
C GLN A 68 13.03 5.58 12.18
N PRO A 69 13.04 6.87 11.77
CA PRO A 69 11.87 7.69 11.46
C PRO A 69 11.18 7.26 10.16
N TYR A 70 9.86 7.43 10.06
CA TYR A 70 9.14 7.21 8.81
C TYR A 70 9.55 8.25 7.77
N GLU A 71 9.91 7.78 6.59
CA GLU A 71 10.20 8.60 5.42
C GLU A 71 9.57 7.97 4.18
N LEU A 72 8.88 8.77 3.38
CA LEU A 72 8.25 8.27 2.15
C LEU A 72 9.27 7.64 1.19
N GLY A 73 10.51 8.17 1.18
CA GLY A 73 11.61 7.63 0.38
C GLY A 73 11.95 6.17 0.70
N ARG A 74 11.77 5.74 1.93
CA ARG A 74 11.99 4.33 2.34
C ARG A 74 10.93 3.40 1.75
N GLU A 75 9.70 3.88 1.56
CA GLU A 75 8.67 3.09 0.86
C GLU A 75 9.00 2.92 -0.63
N PHE A 76 9.70 3.89 -1.25
CA PHE A 76 10.21 3.71 -2.61
C PHE A 76 11.25 2.59 -2.68
N ASP A 77 12.13 2.54 -1.68
CA ASP A 77 13.16 1.52 -1.57
C ASP A 77 12.57 0.14 -1.29
N ASP A 78 11.47 0.06 -0.52
CA ASP A 78 10.71 -1.19 -0.29
C ASP A 78 10.16 -1.76 -1.60
N VAL A 79 9.45 -0.93 -2.38
CA VAL A 79 8.90 -1.36 -3.68
C VAL A 79 10.04 -1.75 -4.63
N ALA A 80 11.15 -1.02 -4.62
CA ALA A 80 12.31 -1.35 -5.43
C ALA A 80 12.94 -2.69 -5.03
N ALA A 81 13.07 -2.97 -3.72
CA ALA A 81 13.60 -4.23 -3.20
C ALA A 81 12.69 -5.42 -3.57
N VAL A 82 11.35 -5.27 -3.40
CA VAL A 82 10.39 -6.30 -3.82
C VAL A 82 10.47 -6.53 -5.33
N ALA A 83 10.44 -5.46 -6.13
CA ALA A 83 10.52 -5.57 -7.58
C ALA A 83 11.82 -6.25 -8.05
N ALA A 84 12.96 -5.96 -7.42
CA ALA A 84 14.24 -6.58 -7.72
C ALA A 84 14.25 -8.09 -7.40
N SER A 85 13.69 -8.48 -6.25
CA SER A 85 13.55 -9.90 -5.87
C SER A 85 12.69 -10.65 -6.89
N LEU A 86 11.51 -10.12 -7.22
CA LEU A 86 10.62 -10.74 -8.20
C LEU A 86 11.21 -10.76 -9.60
N ALA A 87 11.95 -9.72 -10.00
CA ALA A 87 12.61 -9.65 -11.29
C ALA A 87 13.72 -10.70 -11.42
N ALA A 88 14.46 -10.96 -10.35
CA ALA A 88 15.48 -12.01 -10.33
C ALA A 88 14.86 -13.40 -10.53
N GLU A 89 13.71 -13.67 -9.92
CA GLU A 89 12.97 -14.93 -10.08
C GLU A 89 12.32 -15.05 -11.47
N ALA A 90 11.78 -13.94 -12.01
CA ALA A 90 11.08 -13.92 -13.29
C ALA A 90 12.03 -13.80 -14.52
N GLY A 91 13.31 -13.54 -14.30
CA GLY A 91 14.30 -13.33 -15.36
C GLY A 91 14.19 -11.96 -16.06
N GLY A 92 13.56 -10.97 -15.42
CA GLY A 92 13.43 -9.61 -15.96
C GLY A 92 12.41 -8.75 -15.23
N PRO A 93 12.30 -7.44 -15.58
CA PRO A 93 11.42 -6.50 -14.89
C PRO A 93 9.96 -6.94 -14.86
N VAL A 94 9.26 -6.62 -13.77
CA VAL A 94 7.90 -7.09 -13.46
C VAL A 94 6.83 -6.04 -13.76
N ASP A 95 5.60 -6.48 -13.99
CA ASP A 95 4.44 -5.61 -14.05
C ASP A 95 4.01 -5.22 -12.62
N VAL A 96 3.43 -4.03 -12.45
CA VAL A 96 2.90 -3.58 -11.17
C VAL A 96 1.53 -2.95 -11.34
N PHE A 97 0.63 -3.23 -10.40
CA PHE A 97 -0.63 -2.52 -10.22
C PHE A 97 -0.66 -1.90 -8.82
N ALA A 98 -0.85 -0.60 -8.76
CA ALA A 98 -0.76 0.15 -7.52
C ALA A 98 -1.96 1.09 -7.31
N HIS A 99 -2.43 1.19 -6.06
CA HIS A 99 -3.61 1.97 -5.70
C HIS A 99 -3.25 3.14 -4.77
N SER A 100 -3.85 4.32 -5.04
CA SER A 100 -3.79 5.50 -4.18
C SER A 100 -2.36 5.90 -3.83
N ILE A 101 -2.01 6.10 -2.56
CA ILE A 101 -0.64 6.41 -2.14
C ILE A 101 0.37 5.34 -2.56
N GLY A 102 -0.05 4.06 -2.68
CA GLY A 102 0.78 3.01 -3.25
C GLY A 102 1.17 3.29 -4.70
N ALA A 103 0.31 3.97 -5.46
CA ALA A 103 0.62 4.43 -6.81
C ALA A 103 1.72 5.51 -6.81
N THR A 104 1.63 6.49 -5.91
CA THR A 104 2.68 7.52 -5.73
C THR A 104 4.01 6.88 -5.34
N ILE A 105 3.99 5.92 -4.40
CA ILE A 105 5.18 5.17 -3.97
C ILE A 105 5.80 4.42 -5.14
N THR A 106 4.98 3.75 -5.95
CA THR A 106 5.44 3.02 -7.13
C THR A 106 6.10 3.93 -8.16
N VAL A 107 5.54 5.12 -8.41
CA VAL A 107 6.15 6.14 -9.28
C VAL A 107 7.51 6.60 -8.72
N GLY A 108 7.60 6.83 -7.41
CA GLY A 108 8.84 7.18 -6.74
C GLY A 108 9.91 6.08 -6.87
N ALA A 109 9.52 4.81 -6.73
CA ALA A 109 10.41 3.67 -6.94
C ALA A 109 10.87 3.58 -8.41
N ALA A 110 9.95 3.74 -9.37
CA ALA A 110 10.28 3.75 -10.81
C ALA A 110 11.25 4.86 -11.16
N ALA A 111 11.06 6.06 -10.61
CA ALA A 111 11.97 7.20 -10.81
C ALA A 111 13.39 6.94 -10.27
N ARG A 112 13.55 5.99 -9.34
CA ARG A 112 14.84 5.51 -8.80
C ARG A 112 15.38 4.28 -9.53
N GLY A 113 14.75 3.85 -10.63
CA GLY A 113 15.22 2.73 -11.44
C GLY A 113 14.79 1.35 -10.95
N ALA A 114 13.70 1.24 -10.16
CA ALA A 114 13.15 -0.06 -9.78
C ALA A 114 12.85 -0.94 -11.00
N ALA A 115 13.03 -2.25 -10.86
CA ALA A 115 12.88 -3.23 -11.94
C ALA A 115 11.42 -3.46 -12.34
N LEU A 116 10.78 -2.39 -12.83
CA LEU A 116 9.38 -2.36 -13.26
C LEU A 116 9.28 -2.25 -14.77
N ARG A 117 8.38 -3.03 -15.39
CA ARG A 117 8.15 -3.07 -16.84
C ARG A 117 6.93 -2.27 -17.27
N ARG A 118 5.78 -2.58 -16.70
CA ARG A 118 4.51 -1.90 -16.95
C ARG A 118 3.92 -1.47 -15.62
N ILE A 119 3.44 -0.24 -15.56
CA ILE A 119 2.91 0.35 -14.35
C ILE A 119 1.45 0.75 -14.60
N ALA A 120 0.52 0.10 -13.90
CA ALA A 120 -0.88 0.48 -13.86
C ALA A 120 -1.18 1.17 -12.53
N LEU A 121 -1.66 2.41 -12.58
CA LEU A 121 -1.94 3.24 -11.42
C LEU A 121 -3.46 3.46 -11.32
N TYR A 122 -4.02 3.16 -10.16
CA TYR A 122 -5.43 3.39 -9.86
C TYR A 122 -5.57 4.50 -8.80
N GLU A 123 -6.19 5.60 -9.20
CA GLU A 123 -6.45 6.78 -8.35
C GLU A 123 -5.21 7.31 -7.59
N PRO A 124 -4.08 7.59 -8.27
CA PRO A 124 -2.95 8.21 -7.61
C PRO A 124 -3.36 9.59 -7.04
N PRO A 125 -3.02 9.91 -5.78
CA PRO A 125 -3.34 11.22 -5.22
C PRO A 125 -2.56 12.31 -5.96
N GLY A 126 -3.29 13.35 -6.38
CA GLY A 126 -2.70 14.52 -7.01
C GLY A 126 -2.09 15.50 -5.98
N PRO A 127 -1.31 16.51 -6.43
CA PRO A 127 -0.71 17.51 -5.54
C PRO A 127 -1.70 18.20 -4.57
N PRO A 128 -2.94 18.56 -4.97
CA PRO A 128 -3.91 19.16 -4.06
C PRO A 128 -4.34 18.25 -2.90
N THR A 129 -4.23 16.94 -3.09
CA THR A 129 -4.57 15.94 -2.06
C THR A 129 -3.55 15.91 -0.94
N VAL A 130 -2.30 16.28 -1.23
CA VAL A 130 -1.16 16.19 -0.29
C VAL A 130 -0.91 17.51 0.43
N ALA A 131 -1.38 18.64 -0.12
CA ALA A 131 -1.14 19.99 0.38
C ALA A 131 -2.48 20.73 0.58
N GLY A 132 -2.97 20.77 1.80
CA GLY A 132 -4.19 21.52 2.12
C GLY A 132 -4.33 21.79 3.61
N PRO A 133 -5.21 22.72 4.02
CA PRO A 133 -5.44 23.07 5.42
C PRO A 133 -5.84 21.87 6.32
N TRP A 134 -6.36 20.80 5.72
CA TRP A 134 -6.68 19.55 6.41
C TRP A 134 -5.44 18.93 7.06
N ARG A 135 -4.28 19.05 6.41
CA ARG A 135 -3.03 18.44 6.89
C ARG A 135 -2.59 19.03 8.24
N GLU A 136 -2.64 20.34 8.39
CA GLU A 136 -2.28 21.00 9.64
C GLU A 136 -3.22 20.58 10.77
N ARG A 137 -4.53 20.51 10.49
CA ARG A 137 -5.52 20.03 11.47
C ARG A 137 -5.27 18.58 11.87
N ALA A 138 -5.07 17.70 10.88
CA ALA A 138 -4.81 16.29 11.15
C ALA A 138 -3.51 16.09 11.95
N LEU A 139 -2.44 16.82 11.64
CA LEU A 139 -1.19 16.76 12.40
C LEU A 139 -1.36 17.27 13.84
N ALA A 140 -2.11 18.37 14.05
CA ALA A 140 -2.44 18.86 15.38
C ALA A 140 -3.25 17.85 16.19
N GLN A 141 -4.22 17.19 15.56
CA GLN A 141 -5.02 16.14 16.20
C GLN A 141 -4.16 14.92 16.58
N ILE A 142 -3.24 14.49 15.71
CA ILE A 142 -2.30 13.41 16.02
C ILE A 142 -1.39 13.80 17.19
N ALA A 143 -0.85 15.02 17.19
CA ALA A 143 -0.01 15.52 18.28
C ALA A 143 -0.76 15.61 19.61
N ALA A 144 -2.08 15.83 19.57
CA ALA A 144 -2.96 15.80 20.73
C ALA A 144 -3.40 14.39 21.17
N GLY A 145 -2.88 13.32 20.56
CA GLY A 145 -3.27 11.94 20.86
C GLY A 145 -4.67 11.56 20.34
N GLN A 146 -5.15 12.23 19.30
CA GLN A 146 -6.48 12.06 18.72
C GLN A 146 -6.42 11.49 17.28
N PRO A 147 -5.94 10.25 17.07
CA PRO A 147 -5.83 9.68 15.72
C PRO A 147 -7.18 9.47 15.02
N GLY A 148 -8.26 9.17 15.77
CA GLY A 148 -9.60 9.04 15.21
C GLY A 148 -10.12 10.31 14.55
N PRO A 149 -10.13 11.47 15.23
CA PRO A 149 -10.41 12.78 14.61
C PRO A 149 -9.52 13.09 13.41
N ALA A 150 -8.22 12.82 13.46
CA ALA A 150 -7.32 13.03 12.33
C ALA A 150 -7.72 12.17 11.12
N MET A 151 -8.08 10.92 11.35
CA MET A 151 -8.59 10.01 10.31
C MET A 151 -9.90 10.54 9.72
N PHE A 152 -10.83 11.00 10.56
CA PHE A 152 -12.08 11.57 10.11
C PHE A 152 -11.86 12.82 9.23
N THR A 153 -10.94 13.71 9.63
CA THR A 153 -10.52 14.86 8.83
C THR A 153 -10.01 14.42 7.46
N PHE A 154 -9.14 13.43 7.38
CA PHE A 154 -8.64 12.88 6.14
C PHE A 154 -9.75 12.29 5.26
N LEU A 155 -10.62 11.46 5.83
CA LEU A 155 -11.69 10.80 5.09
C LEU A 155 -12.71 11.79 4.52
N THR A 156 -13.02 12.86 5.24
CA THR A 156 -13.99 13.86 4.77
C THR A 156 -13.39 14.88 3.81
N GLU A 157 -12.21 15.41 4.11
CA GLU A 157 -11.65 16.54 3.36
C GLU A 157 -10.74 16.13 2.20
N VAL A 158 -10.15 14.93 2.25
CA VAL A 158 -9.28 14.41 1.20
C VAL A 158 -10.00 13.37 0.36
N VAL A 159 -10.62 12.39 1.00
CA VAL A 159 -11.32 11.30 0.28
C VAL A 159 -12.72 11.73 -0.16
N GLY A 160 -13.30 12.74 0.49
CA GLY A 160 -14.63 13.27 0.15
C GLY A 160 -15.79 12.42 0.63
N LEU A 161 -15.57 11.57 1.65
CA LEU A 161 -16.64 10.75 2.22
C LEU A 161 -17.55 11.57 3.13
N THR A 162 -18.84 11.29 3.06
CA THR A 162 -19.81 11.84 4.02
C THR A 162 -19.69 11.11 5.36
N PRO A 163 -20.07 11.75 6.48
CA PRO A 163 -20.10 11.09 7.79
C PRO A 163 -20.89 9.77 7.80
N ARG A 164 -21.99 9.70 7.04
CA ARG A 164 -22.81 8.49 6.90
C ARG A 164 -22.06 7.35 6.20
N GLN A 165 -21.25 7.66 5.19
CA GLN A 165 -20.42 6.66 4.51
C GLN A 165 -19.32 6.16 5.44
N ILE A 166 -18.69 7.05 6.20
CA ILE A 166 -17.65 6.69 7.18
C ILE A 166 -18.23 5.75 8.25
N GLN A 167 -19.42 6.08 8.78
CA GLN A 167 -20.11 5.22 9.74
C GLN A 167 -20.41 3.84 9.15
N GLY A 168 -20.87 3.78 7.89
CA GLY A 168 -21.13 2.51 7.22
C GLY A 168 -19.89 1.62 7.01
N PHE A 169 -18.70 2.21 6.93
CA PHE A 169 -17.45 1.44 6.94
C PHE A 169 -17.11 0.94 8.34
N ALA A 170 -17.29 1.77 9.37
CA ALA A 170 -17.01 1.40 10.76
C ALA A 170 -17.91 0.26 11.26
N ASP A 171 -19.12 0.17 10.74
CA ASP A 171 -20.11 -0.87 11.11
C ASP A 171 -19.84 -2.23 10.42
N GLN A 172 -18.88 -2.32 9.48
CA GLN A 172 -18.55 -3.58 8.83
C GLN A 172 -17.78 -4.52 9.77
N PRO A 173 -18.08 -5.84 9.75
CA PRO A 173 -17.33 -6.80 10.54
C PRO A 173 -15.84 -6.77 10.18
N GLY A 174 -14.99 -6.45 11.16
CA GLY A 174 -13.54 -6.35 10.98
C GLY A 174 -12.98 -4.93 10.87
N ALA A 175 -13.80 -3.91 10.62
CA ALA A 175 -13.35 -2.52 10.47
C ALA A 175 -12.67 -1.96 11.72
N SER A 176 -13.08 -2.40 12.92
CA SER A 176 -12.47 -1.97 14.18
C SER A 176 -11.01 -2.40 14.37
N ARG A 177 -10.52 -3.40 13.62
CA ARG A 177 -9.10 -3.80 13.62
C ARG A 177 -8.24 -2.97 12.67
N GLU A 178 -8.84 -2.27 11.73
CA GLU A 178 -8.15 -1.47 10.71
C GLU A 178 -8.02 0.01 11.11
N LEU A 179 -8.89 0.48 12.00
CA LEU A 179 -8.94 1.88 12.44
C LEU A 179 -8.29 2.14 13.81
N GLY A 180 -7.87 1.11 14.54
CA GLY A 180 -7.42 1.21 15.92
C GLY A 180 -6.08 0.54 16.24
N GLY A 181 -5.26 0.21 15.24
CA GLY A 181 -3.93 -0.36 15.43
C GLY A 181 -2.82 0.64 15.15
#